data_5f7a18ed549cde8de5fc42c607e46b79
#
_entry.id   5f7a18ed549cde8de5fc42c607e46b79
#
_cell.length_a   1.000
_cell.length_b   1.000
_cell.length_c   1.000
_cell.angle_alpha   90.00
_cell.angle_beta   90.00
_cell.angle_gamma   90.00
#
_symmetry.space_group_name_H-M   'P 1'
#
loop_
_entity.id
_entity.type
_entity.pdbx_description
1 polymer ?
#
loop_
_entity_poly.entity_id
_entity_poly.type
_entity_poly.pdbx_seq_one_letter_code
_entity_poly.pdbx_strand_id
1 'polypeptide(L)'
;LRAHLSKCWDPPIGAAGSDTLIVDIIVSLDRDGRVLSAKVDNKLRFNTDRIYKVAAEEAIRATRECSPLPLPPEKYEQWKSFVFVFDPRFLSR
;
A
#
# COMPACT_ATOMS: atom_id res chain seq x y z
N LEU A 1 8.62 8.14 2.97
CA LEU A 1 7.99 6.98 2.31
C LEU A 1 6.58 7.30 1.81
N ARG A 2 5.79 7.96 2.64
CA ARG A 2 4.42 8.33 2.24
C ARG A 2 4.43 9.21 0.99
N ALA A 3 5.30 10.21 0.94
CA ALA A 3 5.39 11.10 -0.22
C ALA A 3 5.81 10.35 -1.47
N HIS A 4 6.68 9.35 -1.32
CA HIS A 4 7.12 8.54 -2.45
C HIS A 4 5.96 7.70 -2.99
N LEU A 5 5.23 7.04 -2.09
CA LEU A 5 4.11 6.17 -2.49
C LEU A 5 2.94 6.95 -3.06
N SER A 6 2.71 8.18 -2.60
CA SER A 6 1.59 8.97 -3.10
C SER A 6 1.76 9.34 -4.57
N LYS A 7 2.96 9.31 -5.10
CA LYS A 7 3.20 9.57 -6.52
C LYS A 7 2.78 8.40 -7.40
N CYS A 8 2.73 7.20 -6.84
CA CYS A 8 2.42 5.98 -7.59
C CYS A 8 0.99 5.53 -7.38
N TRP A 9 0.36 5.97 -6.29
CA TRP A 9 -0.95 5.48 -5.89
C TRP A 9 -2.05 6.33 -6.50
N ASP A 10 -2.98 5.63 -7.17
CA ASP A 10 -4.12 6.27 -7.82
C ASP A 10 -5.38 5.66 -7.22
N PRO A 11 -5.95 6.26 -6.17
CA PRO A 11 -7.12 5.69 -5.51
C PRO A 11 -8.33 5.67 -6.46
N PRO A 12 -9.28 4.74 -6.25
CA PRO A 12 -10.46 4.61 -7.12
C PRO A 12 -11.43 5.78 -6.90
N ILE A 13 -11.19 6.86 -7.60
CA ILE A 13 -11.98 8.08 -7.49
C ILE A 13 -13.36 7.85 -8.09
N GLY A 14 -14.39 8.33 -7.38
CA GLY A 14 -15.77 8.23 -7.82
C GLY A 14 -16.52 7.04 -7.31
N ALA A 15 -15.84 6.06 -6.72
CA ALA A 15 -16.53 4.94 -6.07
C ALA A 15 -17.12 5.41 -4.75
N ALA A 16 -18.34 5.00 -4.45
CA ALA A 16 -19.01 5.39 -3.22
C ALA A 16 -18.19 4.96 -2.01
N GLY A 17 -17.87 5.90 -1.13
CA GLY A 17 -17.12 5.61 0.08
C GLY A 17 -15.63 5.41 -0.12
N SER A 18 -15.10 5.60 -1.33
CA SER A 18 -13.68 5.38 -1.59
C SER A 18 -12.79 6.36 -0.84
N ASP A 19 -13.28 7.55 -0.56
CA ASP A 19 -12.54 8.58 0.15
C ASP A 19 -12.34 8.25 1.64
N THR A 20 -13.07 7.26 2.16
CA THR A 20 -12.96 6.83 3.54
C THR A 20 -12.39 5.42 3.68
N LEU A 21 -12.06 4.77 2.55
CA LEU A 21 -11.50 3.42 2.58
C LEU A 21 -10.04 3.45 2.98
N ILE A 22 -9.73 2.82 4.10
CA ILE A 22 -8.37 2.69 4.58
C ILE A 22 -7.97 1.23 4.39
N VAL A 23 -6.87 1.01 3.68
CA VAL A 23 -6.40 -0.33 3.35
C VAL A 23 -5.05 -0.57 3.99
N ASP A 24 -4.94 -1.64 4.75
CA ASP A 24 -3.68 -2.06 5.37
C ASP A 24 -3.02 -3.12 4.51
N ILE A 25 -1.80 -2.84 4.07
CA ILE A 25 -1.04 -3.75 3.21
C ILE A 25 0.20 -4.20 3.95
N ILE A 26 0.38 -5.52 4.05
CA ILE A 26 1.58 -6.12 4.63
C ILE A 26 2.64 -6.18 3.54
N VAL A 27 3.74 -5.47 3.74
CA VAL A 27 4.81 -5.34 2.75
C VAL A 27 6.08 -5.97 3.27
N SER A 28 6.70 -6.82 2.43
CA SER A 28 8.01 -7.40 2.71
C SER A 28 8.99 -6.94 1.65
N LEU A 29 10.21 -6.59 2.08
CA LEU A 29 11.20 -5.94 1.22
C LEU A 29 12.55 -6.62 1.34
N ASP A 30 13.36 -6.53 0.28
CA ASP A 30 14.75 -6.92 0.34
C ASP A 30 15.61 -5.75 0.81
N ARG A 31 16.92 -5.96 0.89
CA ARG A 31 17.84 -4.93 1.42
C ARG A 31 17.95 -3.70 0.55
N ASP A 32 17.59 -3.82 -0.72
CA ASP A 32 17.62 -2.69 -1.65
C ASP A 32 16.31 -1.91 -1.65
N GLY A 33 15.34 -2.33 -0.84
CA GLY A 33 14.04 -1.68 -0.79
C GLY A 33 13.07 -2.19 -1.84
N ARG A 34 13.41 -3.26 -2.54
CA ARG A 34 12.51 -3.86 -3.53
C ARG A 34 11.43 -4.65 -2.85
N VAL A 35 10.22 -4.53 -3.37
CA VAL A 35 9.06 -5.19 -2.79
C VAL A 35 9.08 -6.67 -3.15
N LEU A 36 9.22 -7.53 -2.14
CA LEU A 36 9.18 -8.98 -2.32
C LEU A 36 7.74 -9.48 -2.30
N SER A 37 6.91 -8.90 -1.43
CA SER A 37 5.49 -9.25 -1.37
C SER A 37 4.69 -8.08 -0.85
N ALA A 38 3.44 -8.01 -1.27
CA ALA A 38 2.49 -7.01 -0.79
C ALA A 38 1.13 -7.70 -0.73
N LYS A 39 0.57 -7.79 0.47
CA LYS A 39 -0.67 -8.53 0.72
C LYS A 39 -1.62 -7.69 1.56
N VAL A 40 -2.92 -7.84 1.28
CA VAL A 40 -3.92 -7.18 2.12
C VAL A 40 -3.96 -7.85 3.50
N ASP A 41 -4.08 -7.02 4.54
CA ASP A 41 -4.16 -7.54 5.91
C ASP A 41 -5.54 -8.12 6.21
N ASN A 42 -6.61 -7.41 5.82
CA ASN A 42 -7.98 -7.85 6.06
C ASN A 42 -8.50 -8.70 4.89
N LYS A 43 -8.17 -9.99 4.90
CA LYS A 43 -8.53 -10.89 3.81
C LYS A 43 -10.03 -11.13 3.71
N LEU A 44 -10.73 -11.14 4.84
CA LEU A 44 -12.17 -11.35 4.84
C LEU A 44 -12.89 -10.23 4.10
N ARG A 45 -12.56 -8.98 4.42
CA ARG A 45 -13.18 -7.84 3.77
C ARG A 45 -12.78 -7.77 2.29
N PHE A 46 -11.53 -8.15 1.97
CA PHE A 46 -11.06 -8.21 0.59
C PHE A 46 -11.94 -9.13 -0.25
N ASN A 47 -12.37 -10.25 0.33
CA ASN A 47 -13.16 -11.26 -0.39
C ASN A 47 -14.66 -10.99 -0.38
N THR A 48 -15.14 -10.10 0.48
CA THR A 48 -16.58 -9.88 0.65
C THR A 48 -17.07 -8.48 0.28
N ASP A 49 -16.15 -7.53 0.12
CA ASP A 49 -16.48 -6.13 -0.18
C ASP A 49 -15.78 -5.72 -1.47
N ARG A 50 -16.56 -5.58 -2.55
CA ARG A 50 -16.01 -5.29 -3.87
C ARG A 50 -15.23 -3.98 -3.90
N ILE A 51 -15.74 -2.93 -3.26
CA ILE A 51 -15.08 -1.62 -3.28
C ILE A 51 -13.77 -1.69 -2.53
N TYR A 52 -13.76 -2.39 -1.39
CA TYR A 52 -12.55 -2.59 -0.63
C TYR A 52 -11.51 -3.38 -1.44
N LYS A 53 -11.98 -4.41 -2.16
CA LYS A 53 -11.10 -5.22 -3.00
C LYS A 53 -10.41 -4.38 -4.07
N VAL A 54 -11.16 -3.51 -4.75
CA VAL A 54 -10.60 -2.63 -5.78
C VAL A 54 -9.57 -1.70 -5.17
N ALA A 55 -9.88 -1.10 -4.02
CA ALA A 55 -8.95 -0.21 -3.34
C ALA A 55 -7.69 -0.95 -2.90
N ALA A 56 -7.83 -2.17 -2.38
CA ALA A 56 -6.69 -2.98 -1.94
C ALA A 56 -5.81 -3.38 -3.12
N GLU A 57 -6.41 -3.79 -4.23
CA GLU A 57 -5.65 -4.17 -5.42
C GLU A 57 -4.87 -2.98 -5.96
N GLU A 58 -5.48 -1.80 -5.93
CA GLU A 58 -4.80 -0.58 -6.37
C GLU A 58 -3.63 -0.24 -5.44
N ALA A 59 -3.82 -0.39 -4.14
CA ALA A 59 -2.75 -0.14 -3.16
C ALA A 59 -1.58 -1.12 -3.36
N ILE A 60 -1.89 -2.39 -3.61
CA ILE A 60 -0.86 -3.40 -3.87
C ILE A 60 -0.09 -3.05 -5.15
N ARG A 61 -0.81 -2.69 -6.21
CA ARG A 61 -0.19 -2.31 -7.47
C ARG A 61 0.74 -1.11 -7.29
N ALA A 62 0.26 -0.08 -6.57
CA ALA A 62 1.05 1.12 -6.34
C ALA A 62 2.33 0.81 -5.55
N THR A 63 2.22 -0.06 -4.55
CA THR A 63 3.37 -0.46 -3.76
C THR A 63 4.43 -1.13 -4.64
N ARG A 64 4.00 -2.03 -5.52
CA ARG A 64 4.93 -2.73 -6.42
C ARG A 64 5.54 -1.79 -7.45
N GLU A 65 4.75 -0.88 -7.99
CA GLU A 65 5.25 0.05 -9.02
C GLU A 65 6.20 1.08 -8.45
N CYS A 66 6.08 1.41 -7.17
CA CYS A 66 6.99 2.34 -6.53
C CYS A 66 8.28 1.68 -6.03
N SER A 67 8.41 0.38 -6.20
CA SER A 67 9.63 -0.35 -5.85
C SER A 67 10.80 0.10 -6.75
N PRO A 68 12.02 0.29 -6.21
CA PRO A 68 12.40 0.12 -4.81
C PRO A 68 12.00 1.32 -3.95
N LEU A 69 11.70 1.03 -2.68
CA LEU A 69 11.30 2.08 -1.74
C LEU A 69 12.55 2.76 -1.15
N PRO A 70 12.49 4.09 -0.94
CA PRO A 70 13.65 4.84 -0.45
C PRO A 70 13.78 4.70 1.07
N LEU A 71 14.39 3.62 1.52
CA LEU A 71 14.53 3.32 2.93
C LEU A 71 16.00 3.16 3.30
N PRO A 72 16.39 3.58 4.53
CA PRO A 72 17.80 3.54 4.93
C PRO A 72 18.28 2.09 5.10
N PRO A 73 19.31 1.68 4.31
CA PRO A 73 19.77 0.28 4.36
C PRO A 73 20.29 -0.14 5.72
N GLU A 74 20.85 0.78 6.48
CA GLU A 74 21.41 0.46 7.79
C GLU A 74 20.33 0.08 8.81
N LYS A 75 19.05 0.36 8.51
CA LYS A 75 17.93 0.04 9.39
C LYS A 75 17.04 -1.05 8.82
N TYR A 76 17.60 -1.89 7.96
CA TYR A 76 16.84 -2.92 7.25
C TYR A 76 16.01 -3.80 8.20
N GLU A 77 16.56 -4.18 9.35
CA GLU A 77 15.82 -5.03 10.28
C GLU A 77 14.53 -4.38 10.79
N GLN A 78 14.49 -3.05 10.76
CA GLN A 78 13.30 -2.32 11.21
C GLN A 78 12.22 -2.21 10.14
N TRP A 79 12.59 -2.24 8.84
CA TRP A 79 11.61 -2.03 7.78
C TRP A 79 11.48 -3.18 6.80
N LYS A 80 12.16 -4.31 7.02
CA LYS A 80 12.11 -5.44 6.08
C LYS A 80 10.71 -6.02 5.92
N SER A 81 9.85 -5.82 6.91
CA SER A 81 8.44 -6.22 6.85
C SER A 81 7.64 -5.29 7.73
N PHE A 82 6.57 -4.73 7.18
CA PHE A 82 5.73 -3.79 7.93
C PHE A 82 4.35 -3.69 7.30
N VAL A 83 3.41 -3.10 8.05
CA VAL A 83 2.07 -2.82 7.54
C VAL A 83 2.02 -1.36 7.13
N PHE A 84 1.70 -1.11 5.86
CA PHE A 84 1.54 0.25 5.37
C PHE A 84 0.05 0.56 5.27
N VAL A 85 -0.36 1.67 5.88
CA VAL A 85 -1.75 2.10 5.89
C VAL A 85 -1.98 3.03 4.71
N PHE A 86 -2.76 2.59 3.73
CA PHE A 86 -3.14 3.41 2.58
C PHE A 86 -4.45 4.12 2.92
N ASP A 87 -4.34 5.41 3.23
CA ASP A 87 -5.47 6.25 3.58
C ASP A 87 -5.59 7.34 2.52
N PRO A 88 -6.67 7.37 1.74
CA PRO A 88 -6.80 8.36 0.66
C PRO A 88 -6.72 9.80 1.14
N ARG A 89 -7.10 10.06 2.39
CA ARG A 89 -7.03 11.42 2.94
C ARG A 89 -5.60 11.91 3.09
N PHE A 90 -4.63 11.00 3.19
CA PHE A 90 -3.22 11.35 3.38
C PHE A 90 -2.36 11.12 2.15
N LEU A 91 -2.76 10.23 1.25
CA LEU A 91 -1.93 9.79 0.12
C LEU A 91 -2.38 10.30 -1.24
N SER A 92 -3.62 10.70 -1.37
CA SER A 92 -4.21 11.05 -2.68
C SER A 92 -3.94 12.51 -3.06
N ARG A 93 -2.70 12.93 -3.00
CA ARG A 93 -2.39 14.34 -3.34
C ARG A 93 -1.29 14.42 -4.36
#